data_b4c53d230d5d93f64c9f712591d7172a
#
_entry.id   b4c53d230d5d93f64c9f712591d7172a
#
_cell.length_a   1.000
_cell.length_b   1.000
_cell.length_c   1.000
_cell.angle_alpha   90.00
_cell.angle_beta   90.00
_cell.angle_gamma   90.00
#
_symmetry.space_group_name_H-M   'P 1'
#
loop_
_entity.id
_entity.type
_entity.pdbx_description
1 polymer ?
#
loop_
_entity_poly.entity_id
_entity_poly.type
_entity_poly.pdbx_seq_one_letter_code
_entity_poly.pdbx_strand_id
1 'polypeptide(L)'
;MPDLRIVTALPQSLRPAYEALLASAGLRDEGDADCTAMLSSDGGALLACGSVSGRVLKQIAVAPWAEGDGACARIVTALLEESARRGVAHP
;
A
#
# COMPACT_ATOMS: atom_id res chain seq x y z
N MET A 1 -1.87 -9.31 -15.26
CA MET A 1 -1.42 -9.53 -13.87
C MET A 1 -1.46 -8.23 -13.09
N PRO A 2 -1.85 -8.25 -11.82
CA PRO A 2 -1.80 -7.03 -11.01
C PRO A 2 -0.40 -6.45 -10.96
N ASP A 3 -0.33 -5.13 -10.92
CA ASP A 3 0.93 -4.40 -10.91
C ASP A 3 1.19 -3.88 -9.49
N LEU A 4 2.34 -4.23 -8.93
CA LEU A 4 2.76 -3.78 -7.61
C LEU A 4 3.81 -2.69 -7.76
N ARG A 5 3.57 -1.54 -7.12
CA ARG A 5 4.50 -0.41 -7.11
C ARG A 5 4.79 0.03 -5.70
N ILE A 6 6.03 0.46 -5.48
CA ILE A 6 6.43 1.10 -4.23
C ILE A 6 6.91 2.50 -4.57
N VAL A 7 6.32 3.51 -3.92
CA VAL A 7 6.65 4.90 -4.18
C VAL A 7 7.00 5.60 -2.87
N THR A 8 7.90 6.57 -2.94
CA THR A 8 8.25 7.40 -1.78
C THR A 8 7.33 8.62 -1.68
N ALA A 9 6.70 9.00 -2.78
CA ALA A 9 5.71 10.06 -2.80
C ALA A 9 4.54 9.62 -3.66
N LEU A 10 3.34 9.73 -3.13
CA LEU A 10 2.14 9.31 -3.85
C LEU A 10 1.87 10.23 -5.04
N PRO A 11 1.78 9.69 -6.27
CA PRO A 11 1.41 10.51 -7.42
C PRO A 11 0.05 11.16 -7.21
N GLN A 12 -0.06 12.42 -7.57
CA GLN A 12 -1.29 13.17 -7.35
C GLN A 12 -2.48 12.56 -8.09
N SER A 13 -2.23 11.97 -9.25
CA SER A 13 -3.28 11.32 -10.03
C SER A 13 -3.88 10.10 -9.34
N LEU A 14 -3.14 9.48 -8.41
CA LEU A 14 -3.60 8.30 -7.68
C LEU A 14 -4.18 8.63 -6.31
N ARG A 15 -4.04 9.88 -5.87
CA ARG A 15 -4.48 10.28 -4.53
C ARG A 15 -5.98 10.04 -4.29
N PRO A 16 -6.89 10.37 -5.22
CA PRO A 16 -8.30 10.11 -4.97
C PRO A 16 -8.61 8.62 -4.77
N ALA A 17 -8.02 7.74 -5.58
CA ALA A 17 -8.23 6.30 -5.45
C ALA A 17 -7.63 5.78 -4.14
N TYR A 18 -6.45 6.27 -3.77
CA TYR A 18 -5.78 5.90 -2.54
C TYR A 18 -6.62 6.29 -1.32
N GLU A 19 -7.11 7.53 -1.28
CA GLU A 19 -7.92 8.01 -0.17
C GLU A 19 -9.25 7.26 -0.08
N ALA A 20 -9.86 6.96 -1.22
CA ALA A 20 -11.09 6.18 -1.26
C ALA A 20 -10.86 4.77 -0.70
N LEU A 21 -9.74 4.15 -1.04
CA LEU A 21 -9.42 2.82 -0.53
C LEU A 21 -9.21 2.83 0.98
N LEU A 22 -8.47 3.82 1.49
CA LEU A 22 -8.29 3.96 2.94
C LEU A 22 -9.62 4.18 3.64
N ALA A 23 -10.48 5.02 3.09
CA ALA A 23 -11.78 5.31 3.68
C ALA A 23 -12.64 4.05 3.74
N SER A 24 -12.58 3.19 2.72
CA SER A 24 -13.35 1.94 2.70
C SER A 24 -12.90 0.99 3.81
N ALA A 25 -11.68 1.14 4.31
CA ALA A 25 -11.14 0.34 5.40
C ALA A 25 -11.24 1.07 6.75
N GLY A 26 -11.88 2.24 6.79
CA GLY A 26 -12.00 3.04 8.01
C GLY A 26 -10.73 3.78 8.40
N LEU A 27 -9.83 4.01 7.46
CA LEU A 27 -8.53 4.63 7.69
C LEU A 27 -8.48 6.02 7.07
N ARG A 28 -7.44 6.79 7.44
CA ARG A 28 -7.15 8.10 6.86
C ARG A 28 -5.70 8.13 6.39
N ASP A 29 -5.44 8.96 5.40
CA ASP A 29 -4.09 9.26 4.99
C ASP A 29 -3.41 10.16 6.02
N GLU A 30 -2.37 9.63 6.68
CA GLU A 30 -1.63 10.38 7.70
C GLU A 30 -0.49 11.20 7.11
N GLY A 31 -0.11 10.95 5.88
CA GLY A 31 0.80 11.80 5.13
C GLY A 31 2.28 11.72 5.46
N ASP A 32 2.69 10.83 6.38
CA ASP A 32 4.07 10.79 6.86
C ASP A 32 4.77 9.45 6.64
N ALA A 33 4.36 8.71 5.63
CA ALA A 33 4.98 7.43 5.32
C ALA A 33 6.30 7.61 4.60
N ASP A 34 7.28 6.73 4.90
CA ASP A 34 8.55 6.69 4.20
C ASP A 34 8.38 6.16 2.78
N CYS A 35 7.51 5.17 2.62
CA CYS A 35 7.12 4.67 1.31
C CYS A 35 5.75 4.02 1.39
N THR A 36 5.12 3.88 0.23
CA THR A 36 3.79 3.31 0.09
C THR A 36 3.82 2.27 -1.03
N ALA A 37 3.30 1.08 -0.74
CA ALA A 37 3.10 0.05 -1.75
C ALA A 37 1.66 0.10 -2.23
N MET A 38 1.47 -0.06 -3.53
CA MET A 38 0.15 -0.07 -4.16
C MET A 38 0.06 -1.24 -5.11
N LEU A 39 -1.04 -1.95 -5.07
CA LEU A 39 -1.34 -3.05 -5.99
C LEU A 39 -2.51 -2.65 -6.85
N SER A 40 -2.29 -2.60 -8.16
CA SER A 40 -3.32 -2.20 -9.12
C SER A 40 -3.70 -3.37 -10.00
N SER A 41 -4.96 -3.42 -10.43
CA SER A 41 -5.41 -4.39 -11.41
C SER A 41 -4.91 -4.04 -12.80
N ASP A 42 -5.08 -4.96 -13.75
CA ASP A 42 -4.71 -4.72 -15.15
C ASP A 42 -5.47 -3.54 -15.74
N GLY A 43 -6.66 -3.24 -15.24
CA GLY A 43 -7.45 -2.08 -15.66
C GLY A 43 -7.10 -0.79 -14.94
N GLY A 44 -6.11 -0.81 -14.05
CA GLY A 44 -5.68 0.38 -13.32
C GLY A 44 -6.43 0.66 -12.03
N ALA A 45 -7.36 -0.20 -11.63
CA ALA A 45 -8.08 -0.04 -10.37
C ALA A 45 -7.17 -0.41 -9.19
N LEU A 46 -7.20 0.38 -8.13
CA LEU A 46 -6.39 0.12 -6.95
C LEU A 46 -7.01 -1.00 -6.12
N LEU A 47 -6.27 -2.10 -5.95
CA LEU A 47 -6.74 -3.29 -5.23
C LEU A 47 -6.37 -3.25 -3.76
N ALA A 48 -5.18 -2.76 -3.45
CA ALA A 48 -4.67 -2.76 -2.10
C ALA A 48 -3.57 -1.73 -1.97
N CYS A 49 -3.32 -1.30 -0.75
CA CYS A 49 -2.23 -0.40 -0.44
C CYS A 49 -1.71 -0.67 0.96
N GLY A 50 -0.54 -0.14 1.25
CA GLY A 50 0.04 -0.17 2.58
C GLY A 50 1.24 0.75 2.62
N SER A 51 1.59 1.21 3.81
CA SER A 51 2.68 2.17 4.00
C SER A 51 3.59 1.71 5.12
N VAL A 52 4.83 2.19 5.10
CA VAL A 52 5.77 1.97 6.19
C VAL A 52 6.34 3.31 6.62
N SER A 53 6.42 3.51 7.92
CA SER A 53 7.04 4.68 8.53
C SER A 53 8.01 4.18 9.59
N GLY A 54 9.31 4.34 9.35
CA GLY A 54 10.32 3.74 10.19
C GLY A 54 10.18 2.23 10.26
N ARG A 55 9.78 1.72 11.42
CA ARG A 55 9.58 0.29 11.65
C ARG A 55 8.12 -0.13 11.64
N VAL A 56 7.21 0.80 11.40
CA VAL A 56 5.78 0.58 11.57
C VAL A 56 5.12 0.44 10.20
N LEU A 57 4.45 -0.69 9.98
CA LEU A 57 3.55 -0.86 8.85
C LEU A 57 2.21 -0.25 9.24
N LYS A 58 1.64 0.54 8.33
CA LYS A 58 0.38 1.22 8.61
C LYS A 58 -0.41 1.44 7.33
N GLN A 59 -1.66 1.84 7.49
CA GLN A 59 -2.55 2.19 6.38
C GLN A 59 -2.69 1.06 5.37
N ILE A 60 -2.68 -0.20 5.87
CA ILE A 60 -2.88 -1.36 5.00
C ILE A 60 -4.37 -1.52 4.73
N ALA A 61 -4.75 -1.45 3.49
CA ALA A 61 -6.14 -1.54 3.07
C ALA A 61 -6.26 -2.39 1.81
N VAL A 62 -7.34 -3.17 1.74
CA VAL A 62 -7.65 -4.01 0.58
C VAL A 62 -9.07 -3.68 0.15
N ALA A 63 -9.27 -3.49 -1.16
CA ALA A 63 -10.59 -3.24 -1.69
C ALA A 63 -11.52 -4.42 -1.35
N PRO A 64 -12.77 -4.18 -0.93
CA PRO A 64 -13.66 -5.28 -0.53
C PRO A 64 -13.82 -6.35 -1.60
N TRP A 65 -13.85 -5.94 -2.87
CA TRP A 65 -14.00 -6.88 -3.98
C TRP A 65 -12.71 -7.65 -4.32
N ALA A 66 -11.60 -7.30 -3.70
CA ALA A 66 -10.31 -7.97 -3.90
C ALA A 66 -9.88 -8.78 -2.67
N GLU A 67 -10.69 -8.80 -1.63
CA GLU A 67 -10.38 -9.58 -0.43
C GLU A 67 -10.37 -11.08 -0.77
N GLY A 68 -9.43 -11.81 -0.15
CA GLY A 68 -9.29 -13.23 -0.39
C GLY A 68 -8.33 -13.60 -1.51
N ASP A 69 -7.84 -12.63 -2.28
CA ASP A 69 -6.93 -12.88 -3.40
C ASP A 69 -5.45 -12.78 -3.01
N GLY A 70 -5.14 -12.68 -1.72
CA GLY A 70 -3.77 -12.58 -1.26
C GLY A 70 -3.17 -11.19 -1.42
N ALA A 71 -3.97 -10.18 -1.72
CA ALA A 71 -3.49 -8.81 -1.96
C ALA A 71 -2.80 -8.24 -0.72
N CYS A 72 -3.39 -8.45 0.46
CA CYS A 72 -2.81 -7.97 1.71
C CYS A 72 -1.41 -8.57 1.93
N ALA A 73 -1.27 -9.88 1.73
CA ALA A 73 0.01 -10.56 1.90
C ALA A 73 1.06 -10.02 0.93
N ARG A 74 0.66 -9.73 -0.30
CA ARG A 74 1.59 -9.16 -1.30
C ARG A 74 2.06 -7.78 -0.89
N ILE A 75 1.17 -6.94 -0.36
CA ILE A 75 1.52 -5.61 0.13
C ILE A 75 2.48 -5.71 1.31
N VAL A 76 2.16 -6.54 2.30
CA VAL A 76 3.01 -6.70 3.49
C VAL A 76 4.40 -7.22 3.09
N THR A 77 4.46 -8.24 2.24
CA THR A 77 5.72 -8.81 1.77
C THR A 77 6.56 -7.74 1.07
N ALA A 78 5.94 -6.96 0.18
CA ALA A 78 6.66 -5.92 -0.55
C ALA A 78 7.22 -4.86 0.40
N LEU A 79 6.46 -4.46 1.41
CA LEU A 79 6.92 -3.46 2.38
C LEU A 79 8.05 -3.99 3.23
N LEU A 80 7.99 -5.27 3.65
CA LEU A 80 9.08 -5.89 4.40
C LEU A 80 10.35 -5.97 3.58
N GLU A 81 10.24 -6.35 2.31
CA GLU A 81 11.38 -6.40 1.41
C GLU A 81 11.99 -5.02 1.19
N GLU A 82 11.15 -4.01 1.04
CA GLU A 82 11.63 -2.65 0.87
C GLU A 82 12.34 -2.15 2.13
N SER A 83 11.79 -2.44 3.31
CA SER A 83 12.42 -2.08 4.58
C SER A 83 13.79 -2.74 4.71
N ALA A 84 13.91 -4.00 4.33
CA ALA A 84 15.19 -4.72 4.37
C ALA A 84 16.21 -4.06 3.44
N ARG A 85 15.78 -3.66 2.23
CA ARG A 85 16.67 -2.98 1.29
C ARG A 85 17.16 -1.63 1.80
N ARG A 86 16.34 -0.96 2.62
CA ARG A 86 16.69 0.33 3.22
C ARG A 86 17.52 0.18 4.48
N GLY A 87 17.80 -1.05 4.92
CA GLY A 87 18.57 -1.32 6.11
C GLY A 87 17.80 -1.11 7.41
N VAL A 88 16.47 -1.05 7.35
CA VAL A 88 15.62 -0.92 8.53
C VAL A 88 15.38 -2.28 9.12
N ALA A 89 15.46 -2.40 10.46
CA ALA A 89 15.12 -3.65 11.14
C ALA A 89 13.63 -3.95 10.92
N HIS A 90 13.31 -5.24 10.93
CA HIS A 90 11.91 -5.66 10.72
C HIS A 90 11.00 -5.03 11.76
N PRO A 91 9.83 -4.56 11.32
CA PRO A 91 8.83 -4.01 12.23
C PRO A 91 8.31 -5.03 13.21
#